data_021a50280895c2accae9856ae4c95fc0
#
_entry.id   021a50280895c2accae9856ae4c95fc0
#
_cell.length_a   1.000
_cell.length_b   1.000
_cell.length_c   1.000
_cell.angle_alpha   90.00
_cell.angle_beta   90.00
_cell.angle_gamma   90.00
#
_symmetry.space_group_name_H-M   'P 1'
#
loop_
_entity.id
_entity.type
_entity.pdbx_description
1 polymer ?
#
loop_
_entity_poly.entity_id
_entity_poly.type
_entity_poly.pdbx_seq_one_letter_code
_entity_poly.pdbx_strand_id
1 'polypeptide(L)'
;MSKEQILSASKIKTFESCSWKYWCNYHLKLPQENNDGARRGTVCHLIFELLVKARHKKHFDLIMEAQTLDASPAVKRLVKKSLVKEEGYSEENYLLCEEMILVGLDNDFYGAKGEVNSPEKEFLLESESPKYKIRGFIDKPVEYNKKLKIVDYKSSKSKFNKNELKSNVQAMAYTLAAQTIWPKLKNVIVEFLFLRFPKSPSQQIRFTKEQLSGFEYYLEHVYTIINNFTESDAKSNLASTKPMPKRDEGFCGPLNCGFAKYKGQLKKDGTLMWHCPFKFDFEYYSLIDADGNLLKNSFNKEDLDESKGEIKHQSYGGCPAHTRQDDDFDFLN
;
A
#
# COMPACT_ATOMS: atom_id res chain seq x y z
N MET A 1 -19.88 -20.77 1.55
CA MET A 1 -19.57 -19.86 0.40
C MET A 1 -18.47 -18.91 0.85
N SER A 2 -17.37 -18.80 0.10
CA SER A 2 -16.31 -17.82 0.42
C SER A 2 -16.90 -16.41 0.37
N LYS A 3 -16.52 -15.57 1.33
CA LYS A 3 -16.96 -14.16 1.37
C LYS A 3 -16.44 -13.44 0.13
N GLU A 4 -17.32 -12.73 -0.56
CA GLU A 4 -17.00 -11.92 -1.74
C GLU A 4 -15.79 -10.99 -1.49
N GLN A 5 -14.81 -11.01 -2.39
CA GLN A 5 -13.58 -10.24 -2.29
C GLN A 5 -13.74 -8.89 -3.00
N ILE A 6 -13.81 -7.80 -2.24
CA ILE A 6 -13.79 -6.44 -2.79
C ILE A 6 -12.36 -6.10 -3.21
N LEU A 7 -12.17 -5.55 -4.40
CA LEU A 7 -10.88 -5.10 -4.92
C LEU A 7 -10.36 -3.85 -4.18
N SER A 8 -9.06 -3.64 -4.24
CA SER A 8 -8.39 -2.38 -3.97
C SER A 8 -7.13 -2.28 -4.85
N ALA A 9 -6.62 -1.10 -5.08
CA ALA A 9 -5.41 -0.92 -5.90
C ALA A 9 -4.21 -1.73 -5.35
N SER A 10 -4.03 -1.79 -4.02
CA SER A 10 -2.98 -2.60 -3.39
C SER A 10 -3.21 -4.10 -3.56
N LYS A 11 -4.47 -4.56 -3.45
CA LYS A 11 -4.84 -5.95 -3.63
C LYS A 11 -4.56 -6.41 -5.07
N ILE A 12 -4.96 -5.62 -6.06
CA ILE A 12 -4.69 -5.87 -7.48
C ILE A 12 -3.18 -5.93 -7.74
N LYS A 13 -2.44 -4.92 -7.29
CA LYS A 13 -0.98 -4.87 -7.47
C LYS A 13 -0.28 -6.09 -6.84
N THR A 14 -0.73 -6.54 -5.68
CA THR A 14 -0.17 -7.73 -5.02
C THR A 14 -0.47 -8.98 -5.84
N PHE A 15 -1.70 -9.13 -6.32
CA PHE A 15 -2.12 -10.25 -7.16
C PHE A 15 -1.30 -10.33 -8.46
N GLU A 16 -1.13 -9.22 -9.16
CA GLU A 16 -0.33 -9.15 -10.39
C GLU A 16 1.16 -9.44 -10.15
N SER A 17 1.69 -9.00 -9.01
CA SER A 17 3.10 -9.23 -8.69
C SER A 17 3.41 -10.70 -8.38
N CYS A 18 2.58 -11.34 -7.58
CA CYS A 18 2.75 -12.74 -7.19
C CYS A 18 1.45 -13.28 -6.58
N SER A 19 0.89 -14.32 -7.20
CA SER A 19 -0.34 -14.96 -6.72
C SER A 19 -0.19 -15.62 -5.35
N TRP A 20 0.96 -16.22 -5.04
CA TRP A 20 1.22 -16.76 -3.71
C TRP A 20 1.28 -15.68 -2.64
N LYS A 21 1.95 -14.56 -2.92
CA LYS A 21 1.96 -13.40 -2.02
C LYS A 21 0.54 -12.87 -1.78
N TYR A 22 -0.29 -12.83 -2.83
CA TYR A 22 -1.69 -12.46 -2.71
C TYR A 22 -2.45 -13.43 -1.79
N TRP A 23 -2.26 -14.76 -1.97
CA TRP A 23 -2.88 -15.80 -1.15
C TRP A 23 -2.50 -15.64 0.33
N CYS A 24 -1.22 -15.51 0.63
CA CYS A 24 -0.73 -15.31 1.99
C CYS A 24 -1.32 -14.05 2.65
N ASN A 25 -1.42 -12.95 1.90
CA ASN A 25 -1.92 -11.68 2.43
C ASN A 25 -3.44 -11.66 2.66
N TYR A 26 -4.21 -12.18 1.72
CA TYR A 26 -5.66 -11.91 1.68
C TYR A 26 -6.52 -13.12 2.00
N HIS A 27 -6.01 -14.33 1.83
CA HIS A 27 -6.69 -15.58 2.21
C HIS A 27 -6.18 -16.11 3.55
N LEU A 28 -4.88 -16.36 3.66
CA LEU A 28 -4.27 -16.84 4.90
C LEU A 28 -4.12 -15.72 5.94
N LYS A 29 -4.10 -14.46 5.51
CA LYS A 29 -3.91 -13.25 6.35
C LYS A 29 -2.67 -13.36 7.24
N LEU A 30 -1.59 -13.93 6.70
CA LEU A 30 -0.34 -14.12 7.43
C LEU A 30 0.24 -12.77 7.89
N PRO A 31 0.87 -12.73 9.07
CA PRO A 31 1.46 -11.50 9.57
C PRO A 31 2.66 -11.10 8.71
N GLN A 32 2.90 -9.80 8.61
CA GLN A 32 4.03 -9.21 7.91
C GLN A 32 4.67 -8.14 8.78
N GLU A 33 5.98 -8.08 8.75
CA GLU A 33 6.70 -6.95 9.33
C GLU A 33 6.57 -5.74 8.39
N ASN A 34 6.19 -4.61 8.96
CA ASN A 34 6.23 -3.35 8.25
C ASN A 34 7.68 -2.89 8.11
N ASN A 35 8.05 -2.43 6.92
CA ASN A 35 9.33 -1.76 6.75
C ASN A 35 9.23 -0.28 7.13
N ASP A 36 10.37 0.34 7.44
CA ASP A 36 10.42 1.75 7.85
C ASP A 36 9.81 2.73 6.83
N GLY A 37 9.85 2.40 5.55
CA GLY A 37 9.20 3.20 4.52
C GLY A 37 7.68 3.23 4.66
N ALA A 38 7.06 2.08 4.94
CA ALA A 38 5.63 1.97 5.21
C ALA A 38 5.26 2.69 6.51
N ARG A 39 6.03 2.47 7.59
CA ARG A 39 5.86 3.13 8.90
C ARG A 39 5.88 4.65 8.77
N ARG A 40 6.90 5.20 8.08
CA ARG A 40 6.97 6.64 7.79
C ARG A 40 5.80 7.14 6.95
N GLY A 41 5.37 6.36 5.96
CA GLY A 41 4.20 6.67 5.14
C GLY A 41 2.95 6.85 6.01
N THR A 42 2.65 5.87 6.87
CA THR A 42 1.51 5.91 7.81
C THR A 42 1.55 7.17 8.68
N VAL A 43 2.73 7.52 9.22
CA VAL A 43 2.88 8.72 10.06
C VAL A 43 2.65 10.00 9.27
N CYS A 44 3.21 10.13 8.05
CA CYS A 44 3.00 11.31 7.20
C CYS A 44 1.52 11.50 6.84
N HIS A 45 0.83 10.44 6.41
CA HIS A 45 -0.60 10.51 6.10
C HIS A 45 -1.43 10.97 7.30
N LEU A 46 -1.18 10.42 8.49
CA LEU A 46 -1.84 10.87 9.73
C LEU A 46 -1.64 12.38 9.97
N ILE A 47 -0.42 12.89 9.81
CA ILE A 47 -0.14 14.31 10.02
C ILE A 47 -0.85 15.17 8.97
N PHE A 48 -0.86 14.78 7.71
CA PHE A 48 -1.58 15.51 6.65
C PHE A 48 -3.08 15.52 6.88
N GLU A 49 -3.68 14.35 7.24
CA GLU A 49 -5.10 14.27 7.58
C GLU A 49 -5.50 15.22 8.73
N LEU A 50 -4.62 15.37 9.72
CA LEU A 50 -4.89 16.24 10.85
C LEU A 50 -4.67 17.72 10.51
N LEU A 51 -3.54 18.06 9.90
CA LEU A 51 -3.16 19.46 9.64
C LEU A 51 -4.05 20.15 8.59
N VAL A 52 -4.67 19.39 7.69
CA VAL A 52 -5.59 19.95 6.70
C VAL A 52 -6.89 20.47 7.34
N LYS A 53 -7.24 20.01 8.54
CA LYS A 53 -8.43 20.46 9.27
C LYS A 53 -8.21 21.89 9.80
N ALA A 54 -9.15 22.81 9.52
CA ALA A 54 -9.04 24.23 9.86
C ALA A 54 -8.65 24.51 11.31
N ARG A 55 -9.13 23.70 12.27
CA ARG A 55 -8.79 23.80 13.71
C ARG A 55 -7.30 23.63 14.00
N HIS A 56 -6.54 23.02 13.10
CA HIS A 56 -5.10 22.76 13.25
C HIS A 56 -4.23 23.72 12.42
N LYS A 57 -4.83 24.68 11.71
CA LYS A 57 -4.11 25.64 10.85
C LYS A 57 -2.98 26.37 11.59
N LYS A 58 -3.17 26.70 12.84
CA LYS A 58 -2.12 27.32 13.68
C LYS A 58 -0.82 26.51 13.71
N HIS A 59 -0.93 25.18 13.79
CA HIS A 59 0.26 24.32 13.80
C HIS A 59 0.95 24.29 12.43
N PHE A 60 0.17 24.27 11.35
CA PHE A 60 0.67 24.41 9.99
C PHE A 60 1.44 25.73 9.81
N ASP A 61 0.84 26.85 10.19
CA ASP A 61 1.45 28.19 10.03
C ASP A 61 2.78 28.27 10.75
N LEU A 62 2.88 27.80 12.01
CA LEU A 62 4.11 27.76 12.78
C LEU A 62 5.20 26.91 12.12
N ILE A 63 4.84 25.72 11.63
CA ILE A 63 5.78 24.80 10.98
C ILE A 63 6.29 25.41 9.67
N MET A 64 5.41 26.00 8.87
CA MET A 64 5.79 26.58 7.58
C MET A 64 6.64 27.85 7.73
N GLU A 65 6.38 28.67 8.73
CA GLU A 65 7.21 29.84 9.03
C GLU A 65 8.62 29.45 9.47
N ALA A 66 8.74 28.47 10.35
CA ALA A 66 10.03 28.04 10.90
C ALA A 66 10.73 26.95 10.08
N GLN A 67 10.06 26.34 9.11
CA GLN A 67 10.53 25.19 8.31
C GLN A 67 11.05 24.01 9.17
N THR A 68 10.41 23.77 10.32
CA THR A 68 10.70 22.66 11.22
C THR A 68 9.48 22.28 12.07
N LEU A 69 9.37 21.00 12.41
CA LEU A 69 8.33 20.51 13.33
C LEU A 69 8.56 20.98 14.76
N ASP A 70 9.75 21.45 15.10
CA ASP A 70 10.08 22.00 16.44
C ASP A 70 9.24 23.23 16.78
N ALA A 71 8.81 23.98 15.78
CA ALA A 71 7.89 25.12 15.96
C ALA A 71 6.49 24.69 16.46
N SER A 72 6.14 23.42 16.35
CA SER A 72 4.88 22.87 16.87
C SER A 72 5.14 21.65 17.78
N PRO A 73 5.39 21.86 19.09
CA PRO A 73 5.66 20.76 20.02
C PRO A 73 4.58 19.66 20.04
N ALA A 74 3.34 20.02 19.74
CA ALA A 74 2.23 19.06 19.65
C ALA A 74 2.39 18.11 18.48
N VAL A 75 2.72 18.65 17.28
CA VAL A 75 2.95 17.84 16.06
C VAL A 75 4.21 17.01 16.22
N LYS A 76 5.31 17.59 16.70
CA LYS A 76 6.56 16.86 17.00
C LYS A 76 6.31 15.64 17.88
N ARG A 77 5.60 15.83 19.02
CA ARG A 77 5.25 14.72 19.92
C ARG A 77 4.38 13.67 19.25
N LEU A 78 3.42 14.09 18.41
CA LEU A 78 2.55 13.18 17.70
C LEU A 78 3.35 12.31 16.70
N VAL A 79 4.25 12.89 15.93
CA VAL A 79 5.13 12.16 15.01
C VAL A 79 5.96 11.12 15.77
N LYS A 80 6.65 11.53 16.85
CA LYS A 80 7.44 10.60 17.67
C LYS A 80 6.59 9.47 18.27
N LYS A 81 5.43 9.81 18.87
CA LYS A 81 4.49 8.81 19.42
C LYS A 81 3.98 7.85 18.35
N SER A 82 3.69 8.35 17.14
CA SER A 82 3.21 7.51 16.05
C SER A 82 4.30 6.57 15.53
N LEU A 83 5.55 7.05 15.40
CA LEU A 83 6.68 6.18 15.06
C LEU A 83 6.93 5.10 16.12
N VAL A 84 6.80 5.40 17.40
CA VAL A 84 6.89 4.40 18.49
C VAL A 84 5.78 3.37 18.34
N LYS A 85 4.54 3.81 18.11
CA LYS A 85 3.38 2.91 17.93
C LYS A 85 3.55 1.97 16.74
N GLU A 86 4.17 2.46 15.65
CA GLU A 86 4.46 1.68 14.45
C GLU A 86 5.77 0.86 14.60
N GLU A 87 6.39 0.81 15.78
CA GLU A 87 7.67 0.12 16.04
C GLU A 87 8.82 0.57 15.13
N GLY A 88 8.77 1.81 14.68
CA GLY A 88 9.72 2.38 13.72
C GLY A 88 10.46 3.62 14.24
N TYR A 89 10.44 3.89 15.56
CA TYR A 89 11.13 5.05 16.10
C TYR A 89 12.64 4.87 16.10
N SER A 90 13.29 5.76 15.38
CA SER A 90 14.71 6.10 15.51
C SER A 90 14.85 7.59 15.19
N GLU A 91 15.93 8.23 15.60
CA GLU A 91 16.15 9.63 15.25
C GLU A 91 16.27 9.83 13.73
N GLU A 92 16.88 8.88 13.01
CA GLU A 92 16.94 8.87 11.55
C GLU A 92 15.53 8.82 10.94
N ASN A 93 14.67 7.91 11.41
CA ASN A 93 13.29 7.81 10.91
C ASN A 93 12.47 9.06 11.26
N TYR A 94 12.70 9.67 12.41
CA TYR A 94 12.05 10.93 12.78
C TYR A 94 12.45 12.07 11.84
N LEU A 95 13.75 12.27 11.59
CA LEU A 95 14.25 13.31 10.68
C LEU A 95 13.74 13.12 9.27
N LEU A 96 13.73 11.88 8.76
CA LEU A 96 13.15 11.57 7.45
C LEU A 96 11.64 11.85 7.40
N CYS A 97 10.88 11.59 8.47
CA CYS A 97 9.47 11.98 8.55
C CYS A 97 9.29 13.48 8.54
N GLU A 98 10.12 14.23 9.28
CA GLU A 98 10.09 15.70 9.28
C GLU A 98 10.31 16.26 7.87
N GLU A 99 11.37 15.83 7.18
CA GLU A 99 11.63 16.22 5.79
C GLU A 99 10.44 15.92 4.86
N MET A 100 9.89 14.72 4.96
CA MET A 100 8.76 14.30 4.14
C MET A 100 7.49 15.10 4.45
N ILE A 101 7.23 15.43 5.70
CA ILE A 101 6.09 16.26 6.12
C ILE A 101 6.27 17.66 5.55
N LEU A 102 7.45 18.28 5.69
CA LEU A 102 7.72 19.62 5.15
C LEU A 102 7.47 19.66 3.64
N VAL A 103 7.97 18.66 2.88
CA VAL A 103 7.69 18.56 1.44
C VAL A 103 6.18 18.52 1.14
N GLY A 104 5.41 17.74 1.91
CA GLY A 104 3.96 17.66 1.72
C GLY A 104 3.22 18.95 2.06
N LEU A 105 3.66 19.66 3.09
CA LEU A 105 3.06 20.94 3.51
C LEU A 105 3.40 22.10 2.58
N ASP A 106 4.60 22.11 1.99
CA ASP A 106 5.05 23.15 1.07
C ASP A 106 4.37 23.10 -0.32
N ASN A 107 3.75 21.99 -0.67
CA ASN A 107 3.16 21.76 -2.00
C ASN A 107 1.64 22.01 -2.04
N ASP A 108 1.23 23.27 -2.00
CA ASP A 108 -0.16 23.71 -2.11
C ASP A 108 -1.10 22.95 -1.16
N PHE A 109 -0.70 22.89 0.11
CA PHE A 109 -1.35 22.03 1.09
C PHE A 109 -2.83 22.32 1.30
N TYR A 110 -3.22 23.60 1.34
CA TYR A 110 -4.62 24.00 1.47
C TYR A 110 -5.31 24.26 0.12
N GLY A 111 -4.63 24.02 -1.01
CA GLY A 111 -5.22 24.31 -2.31
C GLY A 111 -5.49 25.80 -2.50
N ALA A 112 -4.48 26.64 -2.64
CA ALA A 112 -4.55 28.12 -2.57
C ALA A 112 -5.63 28.78 -3.46
N LYS A 113 -6.13 28.09 -4.48
CA LYS A 113 -7.23 28.55 -5.37
C LYS A 113 -8.38 27.53 -5.46
N GLY A 114 -8.47 26.61 -4.53
CA GLY A 114 -9.46 25.55 -4.49
C GLY A 114 -9.94 25.29 -3.07
N GLU A 115 -10.94 24.45 -2.94
CA GLU A 115 -11.49 23.99 -1.68
C GLU A 115 -11.07 22.53 -1.43
N VAL A 116 -10.43 22.28 -0.29
CA VAL A 116 -10.10 20.91 0.13
C VAL A 116 -11.35 20.26 0.69
N ASN A 117 -11.85 19.28 -0.03
CA ASN A 117 -12.93 18.41 0.43
C ASN A 117 -12.42 17.42 1.50
N SER A 118 -13.32 16.67 2.13
CA SER A 118 -12.99 15.71 3.19
C SER A 118 -11.75 14.89 2.86
N PRO A 119 -10.63 15.04 3.58
CA PRO A 119 -9.45 14.19 3.42
C PRO A 119 -9.79 12.75 3.81
N GLU A 120 -9.00 11.79 3.34
CA GLU A 120 -9.23 10.34 3.53
C GLU A 120 -10.65 9.92 3.11
N LYS A 121 -11.11 10.46 1.97
CA LYS A 121 -12.46 10.18 1.48
C LYS A 121 -12.56 8.73 1.00
N GLU A 122 -13.27 7.92 1.77
CA GLU A 122 -13.58 6.55 1.36
C GLU A 122 -14.51 6.54 0.14
N PHE A 123 -14.27 5.59 -0.76
CA PHE A 123 -15.17 5.25 -1.84
C PHE A 123 -15.35 3.74 -1.98
N LEU A 124 -16.54 3.35 -2.40
CA LEU A 124 -16.87 2.02 -2.89
C LEU A 124 -17.55 2.19 -4.23
N LEU A 125 -16.94 1.66 -5.29
CA LEU A 125 -17.54 1.58 -6.61
C LEU A 125 -18.06 0.16 -6.83
N GLU A 126 -19.31 0.06 -7.20
CA GLU A 126 -19.97 -1.19 -7.58
C GLU A 126 -20.54 -1.01 -8.99
N SER A 127 -20.29 -1.98 -9.86
CA SER A 127 -20.84 -2.06 -11.21
C SER A 127 -21.33 -3.47 -11.48
N GLU A 128 -22.45 -3.59 -12.17
CA GLU A 128 -23.01 -4.88 -12.60
C GLU A 128 -22.64 -5.24 -14.03
N SER A 129 -22.31 -4.23 -14.86
CA SER A 129 -21.91 -4.44 -16.26
C SER A 129 -20.98 -3.32 -16.74
N PRO A 130 -19.66 -3.56 -16.83
CA PRO A 130 -18.92 -4.76 -16.38
C PRO A 130 -19.01 -4.96 -14.87
N LYS A 131 -18.98 -6.23 -14.39
CA LYS A 131 -19.19 -6.55 -12.98
C LYS A 131 -17.89 -6.42 -12.17
N TYR A 132 -17.87 -5.50 -11.22
CA TYR A 132 -16.78 -5.38 -10.26
C TYR A 132 -17.20 -4.64 -8.99
N LYS A 133 -16.41 -4.82 -7.92
CA LYS A 133 -16.45 -4.00 -6.70
C LYS A 133 -15.04 -3.58 -6.32
N ILE A 134 -14.80 -2.28 -6.19
CA ILE A 134 -13.49 -1.74 -5.79
C ILE A 134 -13.68 -0.64 -4.76
N ARG A 135 -12.87 -0.69 -3.70
CA ARG A 135 -12.83 0.34 -2.64
C ARG A 135 -11.45 0.97 -2.53
N GLY A 136 -11.43 2.17 -2.00
CA GLY A 136 -10.20 2.88 -1.67
C GLY A 136 -10.46 4.15 -0.86
N PHE A 137 -9.38 4.86 -0.59
CA PHE A 137 -9.40 6.14 0.12
C PHE A 137 -8.67 7.16 -0.73
N ILE A 138 -9.24 8.34 -0.85
CA ILE A 138 -8.65 9.49 -1.53
C ILE A 138 -8.03 10.39 -0.46
N ASP A 139 -6.70 10.51 -0.45
CA ASP A 139 -5.98 11.22 0.60
C ASP A 139 -6.42 12.69 0.69
N LYS A 140 -6.37 13.42 -0.43
CA LYS A 140 -6.76 14.85 -0.45
C LYS A 140 -7.41 15.23 -1.78
N PRO A 141 -8.75 15.30 -1.86
CA PRO A 141 -9.45 15.88 -2.99
C PRO A 141 -9.52 17.41 -2.86
N VAL A 142 -9.13 18.13 -3.91
CA VAL A 142 -9.18 19.60 -3.98
C VAL A 142 -10.03 20.02 -5.17
N GLU A 143 -11.11 20.75 -4.90
CA GLU A 143 -12.01 21.27 -5.92
C GLU A 143 -11.56 22.66 -6.38
N TYR A 144 -11.34 22.81 -7.67
CA TYR A 144 -11.09 24.08 -8.33
C TYR A 144 -12.18 24.28 -9.38
N ASN A 145 -12.84 25.40 -9.43
CA ASN A 145 -13.73 25.85 -10.48
C ASN A 145 -13.97 24.85 -11.66
N LYS A 146 -14.82 23.85 -11.48
CA LYS A 146 -15.13 22.73 -12.41
C LYS A 146 -14.03 21.69 -12.64
N LYS A 147 -12.95 21.72 -11.86
CA LYS A 147 -11.88 20.72 -11.92
C LYS A 147 -11.68 20.11 -10.54
N LEU A 148 -11.34 18.84 -10.50
CA LEU A 148 -10.94 18.15 -9.28
C LEU A 148 -9.48 17.73 -9.40
N LYS A 149 -8.65 18.08 -8.44
CA LYS A 149 -7.31 17.54 -8.25
C LYS A 149 -7.33 16.57 -7.06
N ILE A 150 -6.97 15.34 -7.29
CA ILE A 150 -6.78 14.33 -6.25
C ILE A 150 -5.29 14.26 -5.99
N VAL A 151 -4.86 14.58 -4.77
CA VAL A 151 -3.47 14.47 -4.33
C VAL A 151 -3.33 13.21 -3.52
N ASP A 152 -2.36 12.37 -3.87
CA ASP A 152 -1.99 11.14 -3.18
C ASP A 152 -0.52 11.22 -2.77
N TYR A 153 -0.25 11.03 -1.48
CA TYR A 153 1.09 11.16 -0.91
C TYR A 153 1.87 9.86 -1.00
N LYS A 154 3.09 9.93 -1.51
CA LYS A 154 3.97 8.76 -1.70
C LYS A 154 5.27 8.89 -0.92
N SER A 155 5.50 7.97 0.03
CA SER A 155 6.74 7.86 0.82
C SER A 155 7.85 7.05 0.13
N SER A 156 7.64 6.61 -1.11
CA SER A 156 8.53 5.71 -1.85
C SER A 156 9.87 6.34 -2.19
N LYS A 157 10.91 5.49 -2.31
CA LYS A 157 12.29 5.88 -2.69
C LYS A 157 12.46 6.14 -4.19
N SER A 158 11.44 5.86 -5.00
CA SER A 158 11.43 6.06 -6.45
C SER A 158 10.10 6.64 -6.89
N LYS A 159 10.12 7.42 -7.96
CA LYS A 159 8.92 7.86 -8.66
C LYS A 159 8.48 6.81 -9.65
N PHE A 160 7.23 6.94 -10.12
CA PHE A 160 6.76 6.12 -11.23
C PHE A 160 7.52 6.47 -12.52
N ASN A 161 7.89 5.44 -13.27
CA ASN A 161 8.30 5.65 -14.64
C ASN A 161 7.08 6.03 -15.51
N LYS A 162 7.32 6.40 -16.77
CA LYS A 162 6.27 6.91 -17.65
C LYS A 162 5.16 5.88 -17.91
N ASN A 163 5.50 4.59 -17.98
CA ASN A 163 4.53 3.52 -18.24
C ASN A 163 3.73 3.20 -16.96
N GLU A 164 4.41 3.07 -15.81
CA GLU A 164 3.76 2.89 -14.51
C GLU A 164 2.76 4.00 -14.18
N LEU A 165 3.09 5.26 -14.51
CA LEU A 165 2.18 6.37 -14.30
C LEU A 165 0.94 6.27 -15.19
N LYS A 166 1.12 5.92 -16.48
CA LYS A 166 0.03 5.81 -17.46
C LYS A 166 -0.93 4.65 -17.19
N SER A 167 -0.45 3.55 -16.62
CA SER A 167 -1.24 2.37 -16.27
C SER A 167 -1.53 2.25 -14.77
N ASN A 168 -1.46 3.37 -14.03
CA ASN A 168 -1.61 3.34 -12.58
C ASN A 168 -3.05 3.02 -12.16
N VAL A 169 -3.26 1.82 -11.64
CA VAL A 169 -4.55 1.30 -11.18
C VAL A 169 -5.20 2.22 -10.13
N GLN A 170 -4.41 2.75 -9.18
CA GLN A 170 -4.92 3.62 -8.13
C GLN A 170 -5.43 4.94 -8.70
N ALA A 171 -4.69 5.56 -9.63
CA ALA A 171 -5.11 6.80 -10.28
C ALA A 171 -6.36 6.62 -11.14
N MET A 172 -6.48 5.48 -11.86
CA MET A 172 -7.70 5.16 -12.62
C MET A 172 -8.89 4.95 -11.70
N ALA A 173 -8.73 4.19 -10.60
CA ALA A 173 -9.78 3.98 -9.61
C ALA A 173 -10.23 5.29 -8.95
N TYR A 174 -9.29 6.18 -8.61
CA TYR A 174 -9.60 7.53 -8.11
C TYR A 174 -10.40 8.35 -9.13
N THR A 175 -10.05 8.24 -10.41
CA THR A 175 -10.74 8.99 -11.47
C THR A 175 -12.18 8.50 -11.65
N LEU A 176 -12.41 7.17 -11.64
CA LEU A 176 -13.76 6.59 -11.65
C LEU A 176 -14.56 7.01 -10.40
N ALA A 177 -13.97 6.90 -9.22
CA ALA A 177 -14.60 7.32 -7.97
C ALA A 177 -14.98 8.80 -8.00
N ALA A 178 -14.11 9.65 -8.52
CA ALA A 178 -14.36 11.06 -8.66
C ALA A 178 -15.56 11.37 -9.57
N GLN A 179 -15.73 10.65 -10.66
CA GLN A 179 -16.89 10.82 -11.56
C GLN A 179 -18.22 10.48 -10.89
N THR A 180 -18.20 9.53 -9.95
CA THR A 180 -19.39 9.13 -9.18
C THR A 180 -19.66 10.10 -8.03
N ILE A 181 -18.64 10.48 -7.27
CA ILE A 181 -18.78 11.33 -6.06
C ILE A 181 -19.01 12.79 -6.43
N TRP A 182 -18.32 13.28 -7.48
CA TRP A 182 -18.39 14.66 -7.95
C TRP A 182 -18.82 14.76 -9.43
N PRO A 183 -20.04 14.34 -9.80
CA PRO A 183 -20.47 14.22 -11.21
C PRO A 183 -20.47 15.53 -12.00
N LYS A 184 -20.45 16.66 -11.30
CA LYS A 184 -20.36 18.01 -11.92
C LYS A 184 -18.93 18.40 -12.30
N LEU A 185 -17.91 17.72 -11.76
CA LEU A 185 -16.50 18.00 -11.99
C LEU A 185 -15.95 17.10 -13.09
N LYS A 186 -15.97 17.58 -14.34
CA LYS A 186 -15.62 16.78 -15.51
C LYS A 186 -14.11 16.59 -15.74
N ASN A 187 -13.27 17.44 -15.12
CA ASN A 187 -11.82 17.42 -15.31
C ASN A 187 -11.13 16.93 -14.04
N VAL A 188 -10.85 15.65 -13.96
CA VAL A 188 -10.12 15.05 -12.85
C VAL A 188 -8.63 14.96 -13.18
N ILE A 189 -7.79 15.43 -12.26
CA ILE A 189 -6.33 15.28 -12.30
C ILE A 189 -5.93 14.49 -11.07
N VAL A 190 -5.17 13.42 -11.24
CA VAL A 190 -4.52 12.73 -10.13
C VAL A 190 -3.07 13.17 -10.05
N GLU A 191 -2.66 13.63 -8.89
CA GLU A 191 -1.31 14.08 -8.57
C GLU A 191 -0.72 13.16 -7.51
N PHE A 192 0.36 12.47 -7.85
CA PHE A 192 1.19 11.76 -6.88
C PHE A 192 2.26 12.71 -6.36
N LEU A 193 2.26 12.96 -5.06
CA LEU A 193 3.23 13.82 -4.38
C LEU A 193 4.28 12.95 -3.66
N PHE A 194 5.46 12.86 -4.27
CA PHE A 194 6.58 12.04 -3.77
C PHE A 194 7.37 12.79 -2.71
N LEU A 195 7.12 12.48 -1.45
CA LEU A 195 7.63 13.20 -0.28
C LEU A 195 9.16 13.13 -0.11
N ARG A 196 9.82 12.20 -0.77
CA ARG A 196 11.29 12.08 -0.76
C ARG A 196 11.99 12.83 -1.88
N PHE A 197 11.28 13.65 -2.63
CA PHE A 197 11.79 14.38 -3.79
C PHE A 197 11.50 15.88 -3.71
N PRO A 198 12.12 16.61 -2.75
CA PRO A 198 11.75 18.01 -2.47
C PRO A 198 11.87 18.94 -3.69
N LYS A 199 12.85 18.71 -4.59
CA LYS A 199 13.04 19.55 -5.79
C LYS A 199 11.97 19.34 -6.87
N SER A 200 11.34 18.20 -6.94
CA SER A 200 10.35 17.88 -7.98
C SER A 200 9.37 16.80 -7.48
N PRO A 201 8.55 17.09 -6.47
CA PRO A 201 7.74 16.06 -5.81
C PRO A 201 6.57 15.55 -6.65
N SER A 202 6.02 16.36 -7.54
CA SER A 202 4.77 16.11 -8.25
C SER A 202 4.93 15.27 -9.51
N GLN A 203 4.02 14.32 -9.71
CA GLN A 203 3.70 13.68 -10.99
C GLN A 203 2.19 13.67 -11.19
N GLN A 204 1.73 14.20 -12.33
CA GLN A 204 0.31 14.32 -12.62
C GLN A 204 -0.11 13.46 -13.80
N ILE A 205 -1.34 12.95 -13.76
CA ILE A 205 -1.94 12.15 -14.82
C ILE A 205 -3.43 12.48 -14.98
N ARG A 206 -3.93 12.32 -16.19
CA ARG A 206 -5.35 12.35 -16.56
C ARG A 206 -5.65 11.16 -17.45
N PHE A 207 -6.87 10.68 -17.41
CA PHE A 207 -7.33 9.58 -18.25
C PHE A 207 -8.45 10.01 -19.17
N THR A 208 -8.47 9.44 -20.37
CA THR A 208 -9.60 9.60 -21.31
C THR A 208 -10.74 8.66 -20.90
N LYS A 209 -11.92 8.87 -21.48
CA LYS A 209 -13.07 7.99 -21.27
C LYS A 209 -12.79 6.55 -21.73
N GLU A 210 -12.11 6.41 -22.87
CA GLU A 210 -11.76 5.12 -23.45
C GLU A 210 -10.79 4.35 -22.56
N GLN A 211 -9.81 5.05 -21.94
CA GLN A 211 -8.90 4.44 -20.98
C GLN A 211 -9.65 3.95 -19.74
N LEU A 212 -10.59 4.74 -19.22
CA LEU A 212 -11.38 4.36 -18.06
C LEU A 212 -12.34 3.21 -18.38
N SER A 213 -12.98 3.21 -19.55
CA SER A 213 -13.80 2.09 -19.99
C SER A 213 -12.99 0.79 -20.11
N GLY A 214 -11.79 0.86 -20.72
CA GLY A 214 -10.89 -0.30 -20.75
C GLY A 214 -10.45 -0.76 -19.34
N PHE A 215 -10.28 0.19 -18.42
CA PHE A 215 -9.97 -0.14 -17.03
C PHE A 215 -11.13 -0.83 -16.31
N GLU A 216 -12.38 -0.47 -16.57
CA GLU A 216 -13.55 -1.16 -16.01
C GLU A 216 -13.63 -2.62 -16.47
N TYR A 217 -13.37 -2.92 -17.74
CA TYR A 217 -13.25 -4.30 -18.25
C TYR A 217 -12.10 -5.06 -17.57
N TYR A 218 -10.98 -4.40 -17.35
CA TYR A 218 -9.88 -5.00 -16.60
C TYR A 218 -10.28 -5.30 -15.15
N LEU A 219 -11.02 -4.39 -14.48
CA LEU A 219 -11.53 -4.61 -13.12
C LEU A 219 -12.48 -5.82 -13.06
N GLU A 220 -13.39 -5.98 -14.03
CA GLU A 220 -14.26 -7.15 -14.14
C GLU A 220 -13.46 -8.45 -14.23
N HIS A 221 -12.44 -8.46 -15.09
CA HIS A 221 -11.59 -9.64 -15.26
C HIS A 221 -10.86 -10.01 -13.97
N VAL A 222 -10.20 -9.05 -13.34
CA VAL A 222 -9.48 -9.26 -12.07
C VAL A 222 -10.44 -9.63 -10.94
N TYR A 223 -11.62 -9.01 -10.88
CA TYR A 223 -12.65 -9.32 -9.89
C TYR A 223 -13.14 -10.76 -10.02
N THR A 224 -13.40 -11.20 -11.24
CA THR A 224 -13.83 -12.57 -11.53
C THR A 224 -12.77 -13.59 -11.12
N ILE A 225 -11.49 -13.36 -11.47
CA ILE A 225 -10.40 -14.25 -11.08
C ILE A 225 -10.26 -14.31 -9.56
N ILE A 226 -10.20 -13.16 -8.90
CA ILE A 226 -9.96 -13.08 -7.45
C ILE A 226 -11.10 -13.74 -6.64
N ASN A 227 -12.35 -13.66 -7.11
CA ASN A 227 -13.49 -14.27 -6.42
C ASN A 227 -13.61 -15.78 -6.64
N ASN A 228 -12.94 -16.33 -7.65
CA ASN A 228 -12.86 -17.77 -7.92
C ASN A 228 -11.47 -18.35 -7.58
N PHE A 229 -10.58 -17.57 -6.95
CA PHE A 229 -9.19 -17.91 -6.75
C PHE A 229 -8.99 -18.98 -5.66
N THR A 230 -8.25 -20.02 -5.98
CA THR A 230 -7.95 -21.15 -5.11
C THR A 230 -6.49 -21.18 -4.69
N GLU A 231 -6.14 -22.02 -3.71
CA GLU A 231 -4.75 -22.25 -3.32
C GLU A 231 -3.94 -22.88 -4.47
N SER A 232 -4.55 -23.74 -5.26
CA SER A 232 -3.91 -24.34 -6.45
C SER A 232 -3.54 -23.27 -7.47
N ASP A 233 -4.43 -22.28 -7.73
CA ASP A 233 -4.14 -21.16 -8.61
C ASP A 233 -2.99 -20.30 -8.06
N ALA A 234 -2.96 -20.11 -6.75
CA ALA A 234 -1.89 -19.38 -6.08
C ALA A 234 -0.51 -20.03 -6.27
N LYS A 235 -0.46 -21.36 -6.22
CA LYS A 235 0.77 -22.14 -6.45
C LYS A 235 1.17 -22.23 -7.92
N SER A 236 0.26 -22.03 -8.85
CA SER A 236 0.52 -22.15 -10.29
C SER A 236 1.13 -20.89 -10.94
N ASN A 237 1.02 -19.72 -10.32
CA ASN A 237 1.48 -18.43 -10.90
C ASN A 237 2.40 -17.66 -9.94
N LEU A 238 3.53 -18.26 -9.62
CA LEU A 238 4.53 -17.70 -8.71
C LEU A 238 5.39 -16.63 -9.39
N ALA A 239 5.78 -15.60 -8.66
CA ALA A 239 6.64 -14.54 -9.20
C ALA A 239 7.99 -15.06 -9.67
N SER A 240 8.54 -16.08 -9.01
CA SER A 240 9.83 -16.72 -9.35
C SER A 240 9.83 -17.44 -10.70
N THR A 241 8.65 -17.88 -11.17
CA THR A 241 8.50 -18.59 -12.46
C THR A 241 8.20 -17.66 -13.62
N LYS A 242 7.90 -16.38 -13.36
CA LYS A 242 7.65 -15.40 -14.42
C LYS A 242 8.95 -15.08 -15.17
N PRO A 243 8.91 -15.00 -16.51
CA PRO A 243 10.07 -14.61 -17.29
C PRO A 243 10.58 -13.24 -16.84
N MET A 244 11.91 -13.09 -16.81
CA MET A 244 12.53 -11.79 -16.54
C MET A 244 12.27 -10.89 -17.76
N PRO A 245 11.64 -9.72 -17.59
CA PRO A 245 11.52 -8.78 -18.67
C PRO A 245 12.89 -8.26 -19.09
N LYS A 246 13.02 -7.84 -20.34
CA LYS A 246 14.18 -7.10 -20.81
C LYS A 246 14.37 -5.85 -19.93
N ARG A 247 15.60 -5.40 -19.81
CA ARG A 247 16.10 -4.40 -18.83
C ARG A 247 15.27 -3.12 -18.71
N ASP A 248 14.41 -2.81 -19.69
CA ASP A 248 13.64 -1.57 -19.80
C ASP A 248 12.15 -1.69 -19.40
N GLU A 249 11.67 -2.89 -19.01
CA GLU A 249 10.23 -3.18 -18.86
C GLU A 249 9.76 -3.40 -17.42
N GLY A 250 10.59 -3.04 -16.41
CA GLY A 250 10.24 -3.26 -14.99
C GLY A 250 10.46 -4.71 -14.53
N PHE A 251 10.53 -4.92 -13.21
CA PHE A 251 10.99 -6.18 -12.64
C PHE A 251 9.85 -7.18 -12.40
N CYS A 252 9.92 -8.33 -13.09
CA CYS A 252 9.20 -9.55 -12.76
C CYS A 252 10.18 -10.68 -12.41
N GLY A 253 9.71 -11.78 -11.85
CA GLY A 253 10.53 -12.95 -11.57
C GLY A 253 11.30 -12.88 -10.25
N PRO A 254 12.51 -13.47 -10.17
CA PRO A 254 13.25 -13.66 -8.92
C PRO A 254 13.47 -12.38 -8.10
N LEU A 255 13.50 -11.23 -8.74
CA LEU A 255 13.65 -9.91 -8.09
C LEU A 255 12.49 -9.58 -7.15
N ASN A 256 11.28 -10.03 -7.46
CA ASN A 256 10.12 -9.86 -6.57
C ASN A 256 10.20 -10.75 -5.31
N CYS A 257 11.05 -11.78 -5.33
CA CYS A 257 11.28 -12.66 -4.19
C CYS A 257 12.49 -12.21 -3.32
N GLY A 258 13.34 -11.32 -3.85
CA GLY A 258 14.61 -10.93 -3.25
C GLY A 258 15.71 -11.98 -3.37
N PHE A 259 16.95 -11.54 -3.20
CA PHE A 259 18.16 -12.38 -3.40
C PHE A 259 18.65 -13.09 -2.14
N ALA A 260 18.07 -12.82 -0.97
CA ALA A 260 18.46 -13.52 0.25
C ALA A 260 18.28 -15.04 0.11
N LYS A 261 19.29 -15.81 0.50
CA LYS A 261 19.31 -17.27 0.49
C LYS A 261 18.73 -17.87 1.77
N TYR A 262 18.77 -17.11 2.87
CA TYR A 262 18.22 -17.46 4.18
C TYR A 262 17.74 -16.20 4.89
N LYS A 263 16.85 -16.39 5.88
CA LYS A 263 16.29 -15.29 6.69
C LYS A 263 17.41 -14.62 7.49
N GLY A 264 17.40 -13.28 7.51
CA GLY A 264 18.43 -12.50 8.22
C GLY A 264 19.75 -12.32 7.48
N GLN A 265 19.87 -12.76 6.22
CA GLN A 265 21.10 -12.55 5.44
C GLN A 265 21.43 -11.06 5.30
N LEU A 266 22.68 -10.70 5.58
CA LEU A 266 23.19 -9.35 5.43
C LEU A 266 23.85 -9.14 4.06
N LYS A 267 23.83 -7.90 3.59
CA LYS A 267 24.64 -7.44 2.46
C LYS A 267 26.07 -7.15 2.92
N LYS A 268 26.95 -6.83 1.96
CA LYS A 268 28.34 -6.47 2.24
C LYS A 268 28.50 -5.22 3.12
N ASP A 269 27.50 -4.33 3.10
CA ASP A 269 27.45 -3.09 3.91
C ASP A 269 26.86 -3.32 5.32
N GLY A 270 26.58 -4.55 5.71
CA GLY A 270 26.00 -4.91 7.00
C GLY A 270 24.49 -4.71 7.08
N THR A 271 23.82 -4.20 6.06
CA THR A 271 22.36 -4.02 6.05
C THR A 271 21.65 -5.33 5.68
N LEU A 272 20.41 -5.51 6.16
CA LEU A 272 19.59 -6.68 5.81
C LEU A 272 19.34 -6.75 4.29
N MET A 273 19.54 -7.93 3.74
CA MET A 273 19.18 -8.20 2.36
C MET A 273 17.67 -8.39 2.27
N TRP A 274 17.03 -7.54 1.46
CA TRP A 274 15.60 -7.64 1.28
C TRP A 274 15.15 -8.96 0.66
N HIS A 275 14.05 -9.48 1.15
CA HIS A 275 13.34 -10.63 0.58
C HIS A 275 11.81 -10.45 0.72
N CYS A 276 11.05 -11.20 -0.07
CA CYS A 276 9.61 -11.31 0.10
C CYS A 276 9.28 -11.81 1.52
N PRO A 277 8.33 -11.22 2.25
CA PRO A 277 7.97 -11.64 3.61
C PRO A 277 7.62 -13.14 3.73
N PHE A 278 7.09 -13.71 2.64
CA PHE A 278 6.67 -15.12 2.59
C PHE A 278 7.68 -16.05 1.91
N LYS A 279 8.92 -15.60 1.73
CA LYS A 279 9.94 -16.43 1.08
C LYS A 279 10.37 -17.61 1.95
N PHE A 280 10.57 -17.35 3.24
CA PHE A 280 11.07 -18.30 4.23
C PHE A 280 9.96 -18.69 5.21
N ASP A 281 10.16 -19.79 5.91
CA ASP A 281 9.32 -20.25 7.00
C ASP A 281 9.35 -19.31 8.21
N PHE A 282 8.29 -19.34 9.01
CA PHE A 282 8.19 -18.63 10.28
C PHE A 282 7.05 -19.16 11.15
N GLU A 283 7.18 -18.91 12.45
CA GLU A 283 6.16 -19.19 13.45
C GLU A 283 5.31 -17.93 13.70
N TYR A 284 4.03 -18.12 14.02
CA TYR A 284 3.10 -17.03 14.32
C TYR A 284 1.95 -17.53 15.21
N TYR A 285 1.10 -16.62 15.65
CA TYR A 285 -0.06 -16.91 16.47
C TYR A 285 -1.34 -16.48 15.76
N SER A 286 -2.38 -17.31 15.87
CA SER A 286 -3.71 -17.06 15.31
C SER A 286 -4.72 -16.92 16.44
N LEU A 287 -5.50 -15.84 16.44
CA LEU A 287 -6.67 -15.66 17.29
C LEU A 287 -7.89 -16.16 16.53
N ILE A 288 -8.58 -17.14 17.07
CA ILE A 288 -9.74 -17.82 16.47
C ILE A 288 -10.95 -17.64 17.40
N ASP A 289 -12.09 -17.20 16.86
CA ASP A 289 -13.32 -17.05 17.65
C ASP A 289 -13.96 -18.40 18.00
N ALA A 290 -15.05 -18.36 18.80
CA ALA A 290 -15.77 -19.55 19.21
C ALA A 290 -16.40 -20.33 18.06
N ASP A 291 -16.65 -19.69 16.90
CA ASP A 291 -17.20 -20.29 15.71
C ASP A 291 -16.12 -20.85 14.77
N GLY A 292 -14.84 -20.76 15.15
CA GLY A 292 -13.70 -21.21 14.36
C GLY A 292 -13.23 -20.23 13.30
N ASN A 293 -13.71 -18.98 13.29
CA ASN A 293 -13.27 -17.98 12.33
C ASN A 293 -11.96 -17.32 12.76
N LEU A 294 -11.05 -17.09 11.81
CA LEU A 294 -9.83 -16.35 12.04
C LEU A 294 -10.13 -14.86 12.25
N LEU A 295 -9.83 -14.36 13.44
CA LEU A 295 -9.94 -12.94 13.79
C LEU A 295 -8.68 -12.16 13.43
N LYS A 296 -7.50 -12.65 13.84
CA LYS A 296 -6.22 -11.98 13.63
C LYS A 296 -5.06 -12.97 13.68
N ASN A 297 -4.02 -12.71 12.88
CA ASN A 297 -2.70 -13.32 13.01
C ASN A 297 -1.68 -12.28 13.50
N SER A 298 -0.70 -12.69 14.30
CA SER A 298 0.41 -11.87 14.75
C SER A 298 1.67 -12.69 14.96
N PHE A 299 2.85 -12.07 14.84
CA PHE A 299 4.12 -12.68 15.24
C PHE A 299 4.23 -12.80 16.76
N ASN A 300 3.60 -11.89 17.51
CA ASN A 300 3.64 -11.86 18.97
C ASN A 300 2.28 -12.26 19.55
N LYS A 301 2.31 -13.13 20.57
CA LYS A 301 1.10 -13.55 21.28
C LYS A 301 0.41 -12.38 21.98
N GLU A 302 1.21 -11.45 22.51
CA GLU A 302 0.77 -10.28 23.27
C GLU A 302 -0.07 -9.28 22.44
N ASP A 303 0.02 -9.33 21.11
CA ASP A 303 -0.79 -8.51 20.21
C ASP A 303 -2.24 -9.02 20.02
N LEU A 304 -2.54 -10.18 20.61
CA LEU A 304 -3.80 -10.88 20.47
C LEU A 304 -4.59 -10.81 21.77
N ASP A 305 -5.88 -10.50 21.66
CA ASP A 305 -6.80 -10.33 22.78
C ASP A 305 -7.46 -11.68 23.12
N GLU A 306 -6.95 -12.39 24.11
CA GLU A 306 -7.45 -13.70 24.54
C GLU A 306 -8.94 -13.65 24.97
N SER A 307 -9.50 -12.47 25.30
CA SER A 307 -10.91 -12.34 25.63
C SER A 307 -11.84 -12.54 24.43
N LYS A 308 -11.30 -12.50 23.20
CA LYS A 308 -12.05 -12.61 21.94
C LYS A 308 -12.03 -13.99 21.32
N GLY A 309 -11.22 -14.92 21.83
CA GLY A 309 -11.10 -16.26 21.29
C GLY A 309 -9.89 -17.03 21.74
N GLU A 310 -9.65 -18.19 21.14
CA GLU A 310 -8.51 -19.07 21.42
C GLU A 310 -7.30 -18.62 20.63
N ILE A 311 -6.14 -18.52 21.28
CA ILE A 311 -4.85 -18.27 20.60
C ILE A 311 -4.16 -19.60 20.30
N LYS A 312 -3.90 -19.85 19.01
CA LYS A 312 -3.17 -21.04 18.54
C LYS A 312 -1.82 -20.64 17.97
N HIS A 313 -0.79 -21.39 18.37
CA HIS A 313 0.53 -21.32 17.75
C HIS A 313 0.48 -22.02 16.39
N GLN A 314 1.04 -21.40 15.36
CA GLN A 314 0.99 -21.85 13.97
C GLN A 314 2.36 -21.73 13.33
N SER A 315 2.57 -22.53 12.29
CA SER A 315 3.79 -22.51 11.48
C SER A 315 3.44 -22.29 10.01
N TYR A 316 4.20 -21.43 9.36
CA TYR A 316 4.16 -21.23 7.91
C TYR A 316 5.41 -21.84 7.29
N GLY A 317 5.26 -22.81 6.39
CA GLY A 317 6.36 -23.58 5.81
C GLY A 317 7.17 -22.89 4.70
N GLY A 318 6.93 -21.60 4.44
CA GLY A 318 7.63 -20.86 3.38
C GLY A 318 6.92 -20.88 2.02
N CYS A 319 7.54 -20.22 1.05
CA CYS A 319 7.01 -20.13 -0.31
C CYS A 319 7.27 -21.41 -1.09
N PRO A 320 6.27 -22.02 -1.76
CA PRO A 320 6.46 -23.24 -2.54
C PRO A 320 7.56 -23.18 -3.62
N ALA A 321 7.87 -21.97 -4.11
CA ALA A 321 8.95 -21.77 -5.08
C ALA A 321 10.36 -21.79 -4.46
N HIS A 322 10.47 -21.79 -3.14
CA HIS A 322 11.74 -21.65 -2.40
C HIS A 322 11.92 -22.70 -1.29
N THR A 323 10.87 -23.41 -0.90
CA THR A 323 10.97 -24.61 -0.08
C THR A 323 11.48 -25.74 -0.99
N ARG A 324 12.58 -26.39 -0.60
CA ARG A 324 13.02 -27.61 -1.28
C ARG A 324 11.93 -28.66 -1.06
N GLN A 325 11.37 -29.17 -2.14
CA GLN A 325 10.75 -30.49 -2.12
C GLN A 325 11.90 -31.46 -2.13
N ASP A 326 12.24 -32.00 -0.97
CA ASP A 326 13.29 -33.08 -0.85
C ASP A 326 12.83 -34.42 -1.49
N ASP A 327 11.60 -34.45 -2.04
CA ASP A 327 10.96 -35.68 -2.53
C ASP A 327 11.16 -35.97 -4.03
N ASP A 328 11.71 -35.03 -4.83
CA ASP A 328 11.78 -35.23 -6.29
C ASP A 328 13.14 -35.74 -6.83
N PHE A 329 14.13 -36.03 -5.97
CA PHE A 329 15.45 -36.50 -6.42
C PHE A 329 15.84 -37.91 -5.95
N ASP A 330 14.96 -38.64 -5.29
CA ASP A 330 15.26 -40.03 -4.85
C ASP A 330 15.10 -41.06 -6.00
N PHE A 331 14.80 -40.61 -7.22
CA PHE A 331 14.74 -41.52 -8.38
C PHE A 331 16.09 -41.75 -9.10
N LEU A 332 17.18 -41.16 -8.60
CA LEU A 332 18.52 -41.28 -9.23
C LEU A 332 19.61 -41.88 -8.34
N ASN A 333 19.24 -42.53 -7.21
CA ASN A 333 20.18 -43.32 -6.41
C ASN A 333 19.85 -44.80 -6.50
#